data_aac08976dac1eab5f7614af97f056b15
#
_entry.id   aac08976dac1eab5f7614af97f056b15
#
_cell.length_a   1.000
_cell.length_b   1.000
_cell.length_c   1.000
_cell.angle_alpha   90.00
_cell.angle_beta   90.00
_cell.angle_gamma   90.00
#
_symmetry.space_group_name_H-M   'P 1'
#
loop_
_entity.id
_entity.type
_entity.pdbx_description
1 polymer ?
#
loop_
_entity_poly.entity_id
_entity_poly.type
_entity_poly.pdbx_seq_one_letter_code
_entity_poly.pdbx_strand_id
1 'polypeptide(L)'
;HTENGLMLGLDNWLYNAKSSKRMRLIDGKWVVRPAVARGQWGIAQDNYGRLYYNSNSAPLFCDTVPGVYTLRNPHYPTRNGIGYRLWGDSSVWTGRLNTGINRGYQNGMLREGHLARWTGASGPVIYRGDQYPAEMIGDAFIPEPCGNMIRRQIITWEDGRPSGKNAYEKAEWLTSTDERFRPVSLYNGPDGCVYIVDMYRGILQHKHYVTTFLRKQIIERKLDKHIGLGRIYRVVHTGRKPKAAPKLSGQDSKQLVGHLESPNGWLRSTAQRLLVERNDPEAGAVLRKIAATGKSHLARQHALWALEGTAGLDAKTVAAALNDEHPRVRIAALRVAEAFTGNLGNTEPDTLARLVLHPALSVLVQEKDKAVIRQLIMSLPAIDAPGTEPVLRTLVMQHSGDSLVRDGLISGLAGRELEFLQRVAADKTWPAADGEARAITRALAGCVARSRNAARLEQLLKLIATLPPVQQVNLLDGLNGAAFPRGRALKPVAFKAQPLAMVKLARSEDERVLERAARLAKFIVW
;
A
#
# COMPACT_ATOMS: atom_id res chain seq x y z
N HIS A 1 18.01 -14.43 3.05
CA HIS A 1 17.21 -13.33 3.63
C HIS A 1 15.78 -13.84 3.82
N THR A 2 15.33 -13.87 5.06
CA THR A 2 14.00 -14.31 5.48
C THR A 2 13.07 -13.11 5.67
N GLU A 3 11.79 -13.36 5.91
CA GLU A 3 10.82 -12.36 6.33
C GLU A 3 11.27 -11.71 7.64
N ASN A 4 11.09 -10.39 7.77
CA ASN A 4 11.58 -9.63 8.93
C ASN A 4 10.80 -8.33 9.13
N GLY A 5 11.06 -7.62 10.26
CA GLY A 5 10.47 -6.32 10.54
C GLY A 5 8.95 -6.40 10.73
N LEU A 6 8.48 -7.31 11.60
CA LEU A 6 7.05 -7.45 11.89
C LEU A 6 6.48 -6.14 12.43
N MET A 7 5.38 -5.68 11.84
CA MET A 7 4.70 -4.44 12.18
C MET A 7 3.18 -4.64 12.18
N LEU A 8 2.51 -4.17 13.22
CA LEU A 8 1.05 -4.05 13.23
C LEU A 8 0.64 -2.78 12.50
N GLY A 9 -0.12 -2.93 11.43
CA GLY A 9 -0.69 -1.83 10.66
C GLY A 9 -1.86 -1.16 11.38
N LEU A 10 -2.17 0.08 10.98
CA LEU A 10 -3.34 0.82 11.44
C LEU A 10 -4.65 0.03 11.20
N ASP A 11 -4.69 -0.80 10.16
CA ASP A 11 -5.82 -1.65 9.76
C ASP A 11 -5.87 -3.00 10.50
N ASN A 12 -5.22 -3.10 11.65
CA ASN A 12 -5.16 -4.29 12.52
C ASN A 12 -4.53 -5.54 11.88
N TRP A 13 -3.84 -5.41 10.74
CA TRP A 13 -3.10 -6.49 10.12
C TRP A 13 -1.61 -6.43 10.45
N LEU A 14 -0.99 -7.58 10.64
CA LEU A 14 0.46 -7.73 10.76
C LEU A 14 1.10 -7.82 9.37
N TYR A 15 2.11 -6.99 9.16
CA TYR A 15 2.93 -6.93 7.95
C TYR A 15 4.39 -7.20 8.28
N ASN A 16 5.13 -7.71 7.32
CA ASN A 16 6.57 -7.84 7.40
C ASN A 16 7.23 -7.68 6.02
N ALA A 17 8.50 -7.28 6.04
CA ALA A 17 9.30 -7.18 4.82
C ALA A 17 9.51 -8.56 4.20
N LYS A 18 9.59 -8.62 2.85
CA LYS A 18 9.80 -9.84 2.05
C LYS A 18 8.66 -10.86 2.13
N SER A 19 7.54 -10.51 2.72
CA SER A 19 6.37 -11.38 2.79
C SER A 19 5.32 -11.02 1.75
N SER A 20 4.75 -12.02 1.11
CA SER A 20 3.55 -11.90 0.29
C SER A 20 2.26 -12.19 1.07
N LYS A 21 2.34 -12.17 2.40
CA LYS A 21 1.25 -12.47 3.31
C LYS A 21 1.10 -11.36 4.34
N ARG A 22 -0.12 -11.16 4.82
CA ARG A 22 -0.47 -10.41 6.03
C ARG A 22 -1.29 -11.31 6.94
N MET A 23 -1.22 -11.07 8.24
CA MET A 23 -1.83 -11.93 9.24
C MET A 23 -2.65 -11.10 10.23
N ARG A 24 -3.74 -11.65 10.74
CA ARG A 24 -4.56 -11.04 11.77
C ARG A 24 -5.14 -12.12 12.68
N LEU A 25 -5.19 -11.85 13.97
CA LEU A 25 -5.88 -12.71 14.93
C LEU A 25 -7.37 -12.29 14.97
N ILE A 26 -8.27 -13.20 14.62
CA ILE A 26 -9.74 -12.98 14.65
C ILE A 26 -10.33 -14.16 15.43
N ASP A 27 -11.08 -13.88 16.48
CA ASP A 27 -11.71 -14.88 17.35
C ASP A 27 -10.76 -16.02 17.78
N GLY A 28 -9.56 -15.63 18.19
CA GLY A 28 -8.52 -16.56 18.64
C GLY A 28 -7.85 -17.37 17.53
N LYS A 29 -8.17 -17.12 16.25
CA LYS A 29 -7.60 -17.84 15.09
C LYS A 29 -6.78 -16.92 14.20
N TRP A 30 -5.63 -17.40 13.76
CA TRP A 30 -4.81 -16.68 12.79
C TRP A 30 -5.40 -16.77 11.38
N VAL A 31 -5.80 -15.62 10.85
CA VAL A 31 -6.24 -15.47 9.46
C VAL A 31 -5.08 -14.94 8.64
N VAL A 32 -4.71 -15.67 7.58
CA VAL A 32 -3.65 -15.29 6.64
C VAL A 32 -4.29 -14.89 5.31
N ARG A 33 -3.88 -13.75 4.76
CA ARG A 33 -4.35 -13.22 3.48
C ARG A 33 -3.17 -12.78 2.61
N PRO A 34 -3.32 -12.76 1.29
CA PRO A 34 -2.31 -12.23 0.39
C PRO A 34 -1.96 -10.78 0.69
N ALA A 35 -0.70 -10.43 0.49
CA ALA A 35 -0.18 -9.08 0.51
C ALA A 35 0.83 -8.89 -0.62
N VAL A 36 1.08 -7.64 -1.01
CA VAL A 36 2.18 -7.34 -1.94
C VAL A 36 3.50 -7.49 -1.19
N ALA A 37 4.43 -8.26 -1.74
CA ALA A 37 5.77 -8.38 -1.17
C ALA A 37 6.50 -7.03 -1.27
N ARG A 38 7.05 -6.58 -0.14
CA ARG A 38 7.71 -5.27 -0.01
C ARG A 38 9.00 -5.37 0.78
N GLY A 39 9.88 -4.42 0.49
CA GLY A 39 11.05 -4.16 1.31
C GLY A 39 12.06 -5.30 1.37
N GLN A 40 13.10 -5.06 2.12
CA GLN A 40 14.13 -6.04 2.40
C GLN A 40 14.47 -6.09 3.89
N TRP A 41 14.43 -4.93 4.57
CA TRP A 41 14.84 -4.76 5.96
C TRP A 41 13.85 -3.90 6.74
N GLY A 42 12.74 -4.47 7.13
CA GLY A 42 11.70 -3.77 7.88
C GLY A 42 10.68 -3.03 7.04
N ILE A 43 9.57 -2.70 7.70
CA ILE A 43 8.45 -1.91 7.19
C ILE A 43 8.08 -0.88 8.27
N ALA A 44 7.75 0.33 7.84
CA ALA A 44 7.19 1.37 8.70
C ALA A 44 5.83 1.83 8.18
N GLN A 45 5.09 2.55 8.99
CA GLN A 45 3.86 3.23 8.60
C GLN A 45 3.83 4.66 9.11
N ASP A 46 3.10 5.53 8.40
CA ASP A 46 2.78 6.87 8.90
C ASP A 46 1.50 6.89 9.75
N ASN A 47 1.03 8.09 10.10
CA ASN A 47 -0.19 8.26 10.89
C ASN A 47 -1.47 7.79 10.18
N TYR A 48 -1.41 7.53 8.88
CA TYR A 48 -2.54 7.14 8.03
C TYR A 48 -2.48 5.68 7.55
N GLY A 49 -1.51 4.91 8.06
CA GLY A 49 -1.31 3.51 7.72
C GLY A 49 -0.73 3.27 6.33
N ARG A 50 -0.12 4.29 5.69
CA ARG A 50 0.63 4.10 4.45
C ARG A 50 1.95 3.41 4.77
N LEU A 51 2.33 2.42 3.94
CA LEU A 51 3.51 1.60 4.19
C LEU A 51 4.76 2.20 3.55
N TYR A 52 5.85 2.21 4.32
CA TYR A 52 7.17 2.66 3.90
C TYR A 52 8.18 1.53 4.08
N TYR A 53 9.08 1.38 3.13
CA TYR A 53 10.05 0.28 3.11
C TYR A 53 11.24 0.61 2.21
N ASN A 54 12.25 -0.26 2.22
CA ASN A 54 13.48 -0.06 1.47
C ASN A 54 14.06 -1.37 0.90
N SER A 55 15.13 -1.24 0.14
CA SER A 55 16.07 -2.31 -0.17
C SER A 55 17.49 -1.78 0.02
N ASN A 56 18.51 -2.66 0.01
CA ASN A 56 19.90 -2.29 0.32
C ASN A 56 20.37 -0.96 -0.29
N SER A 57 20.12 -0.75 -1.58
CA SER A 57 20.58 0.43 -2.33
C SER A 57 19.49 1.44 -2.66
N ALA A 58 18.27 1.21 -2.19
CA ALA A 58 17.13 2.08 -2.40
C ALA A 58 16.54 2.47 -1.04
N PRO A 59 16.83 3.69 -0.55
CA PRO A 59 16.64 4.08 0.84
C PRO A 59 15.18 4.12 1.28
N LEU A 60 14.24 4.51 0.41
CA LEU A 60 12.86 4.64 0.84
C LEU A 60 11.87 4.52 -0.33
N PHE A 61 10.91 3.64 -0.18
CA PHE A 61 9.70 3.56 -0.99
C PHE A 61 8.47 3.82 -0.13
N CYS A 62 7.38 4.22 -0.77
CA CYS A 62 6.07 4.38 -0.15
C CYS A 62 4.98 3.80 -1.02
N ASP A 63 3.95 3.22 -0.39
CA ASP A 63 2.70 2.90 -1.07
C ASP A 63 1.71 4.06 -0.89
N THR A 64 1.14 4.52 -1.99
CA THR A 64 0.12 5.60 -1.97
C THR A 64 -1.29 5.08 -1.80
N VAL A 65 -1.48 3.79 -2.06
CA VAL A 65 -2.73 3.04 -1.87
C VAL A 65 -2.45 1.73 -1.14
N PRO A 66 -3.40 1.18 -0.38
CA PRO A 66 -3.24 -0.13 0.23
C PRO A 66 -3.05 -1.21 -0.83
N GLY A 67 -1.96 -1.96 -0.77
CA GLY A 67 -1.61 -2.95 -1.79
C GLY A 67 -2.61 -4.09 -1.98
N VAL A 68 -3.50 -4.30 -1.01
CA VAL A 68 -4.55 -5.31 -1.12
C VAL A 68 -5.50 -5.04 -2.29
N TYR A 69 -5.70 -3.77 -2.64
CA TYR A 69 -6.54 -3.40 -3.78
C TYR A 69 -5.93 -3.83 -5.11
N THR A 70 -4.61 -3.84 -5.24
CA THR A 70 -3.93 -4.28 -6.46
C THR A 70 -3.95 -5.81 -6.65
N LEU A 71 -4.35 -6.56 -5.62
CA LEU A 71 -4.42 -8.03 -5.64
C LEU A 71 -5.84 -8.57 -5.85
N ARG A 72 -6.88 -7.71 -5.82
CA ARG A 72 -8.29 -8.14 -5.92
C ARG A 72 -8.61 -8.84 -7.23
N ASN A 73 -8.13 -8.28 -8.35
CA ASN A 73 -8.37 -8.88 -9.66
C ASN A 73 -7.15 -9.69 -10.12
N PRO A 74 -7.19 -11.03 -10.08
CA PRO A 74 -6.06 -11.86 -10.50
C PRO A 74 -5.77 -11.73 -12.00
N HIS A 75 -6.70 -11.18 -12.78
CA HIS A 75 -6.59 -10.97 -14.21
C HIS A 75 -6.12 -9.55 -14.58
N TYR A 76 -5.90 -8.69 -13.57
CA TYR A 76 -5.38 -7.33 -13.73
C TYR A 76 -4.17 -7.05 -12.82
N PRO A 77 -2.98 -7.53 -13.19
CA PRO A 77 -1.79 -7.31 -12.35
C PRO A 77 -1.33 -5.85 -12.49
N THR A 78 -1.82 -4.98 -11.63
CA THR A 78 -1.33 -3.59 -11.51
C THR A 78 -0.39 -3.44 -10.32
N ARG A 79 0.55 -2.50 -10.43
CA ARG A 79 1.41 -2.04 -9.34
C ARG A 79 1.38 -0.53 -9.17
N ASN A 80 0.48 0.17 -9.85
CA ASN A 80 0.31 1.60 -9.64
C ASN A 80 -0.04 1.88 -8.18
N GLY A 81 0.54 2.92 -7.64
CA GLY A 81 0.40 3.26 -6.24
C GLY A 81 1.30 2.48 -5.28
N ILE A 82 2.07 1.50 -5.76
CA ILE A 82 2.97 0.67 -4.98
C ILE A 82 4.43 1.01 -5.34
N GLY A 83 5.25 1.25 -4.33
CA GLY A 83 6.70 1.43 -4.51
C GLY A 83 7.13 2.77 -5.10
N TYR A 84 6.47 3.84 -4.74
CA TYR A 84 6.93 5.19 -5.09
C TYR A 84 8.30 5.46 -4.49
N ARG A 85 9.24 5.89 -5.33
CA ARG A 85 10.58 6.32 -4.89
C ARG A 85 10.50 7.66 -4.16
N LEU A 86 11.07 7.69 -2.96
CA LEU A 86 11.13 8.89 -2.14
C LEU A 86 12.54 9.44 -1.96
N TRP A 87 13.36 9.34 -2.99
CA TRP A 87 14.70 9.95 -3.02
C TRP A 87 15.05 10.38 -4.43
N GLY A 88 15.74 11.50 -4.55
CA GLY A 88 16.35 11.95 -5.81
C GLY A 88 17.77 11.40 -5.95
N ASP A 89 18.72 12.09 -5.32
CA ASP A 89 20.12 11.65 -5.28
C ASP A 89 20.31 10.51 -4.27
N SER A 90 21.10 9.50 -4.68
CA SER A 90 21.48 8.36 -3.84
C SER A 90 22.75 8.58 -3.02
N SER A 91 23.36 9.76 -3.09
CA SER A 91 24.56 10.11 -2.32
C SER A 91 24.33 10.06 -0.82
N VAL A 92 25.35 9.63 -0.08
CA VAL A 92 25.39 9.63 1.38
C VAL A 92 26.62 10.38 1.90
N TRP A 93 26.54 10.88 3.14
CA TRP A 93 27.56 11.73 3.74
C TRP A 93 27.94 11.19 5.12
N THR A 94 28.98 10.35 5.16
CA THR A 94 29.40 9.64 6.37
C THR A 94 30.37 10.44 7.21
N GLY A 95 30.31 10.30 8.52
CA GLY A 95 31.18 11.00 9.48
C GLY A 95 32.58 10.39 9.62
N ARG A 96 32.87 9.32 8.87
CA ARG A 96 34.18 8.63 8.90
C ARG A 96 34.50 7.95 7.59
N LEU A 97 35.76 7.58 7.38
CA LEU A 97 36.18 6.72 6.28
C LEU A 97 35.56 5.30 6.43
N ASN A 98 34.98 4.79 5.36
CA ASN A 98 34.27 3.51 5.35
C ASN A 98 35.02 2.45 4.53
N THR A 99 36.29 2.26 4.79
CA THR A 99 37.16 1.32 4.02
C THR A 99 36.68 -0.13 4.09
N GLY A 100 35.96 -0.50 5.17
CA GLY A 100 35.40 -1.85 5.38
C GLY A 100 34.06 -2.13 4.67
N ILE A 101 33.77 -1.47 3.55
CA ILE A 101 32.54 -1.72 2.77
C ILE A 101 32.72 -2.95 1.87
N ASN A 102 31.76 -3.87 1.90
CA ASN A 102 31.83 -5.14 1.14
C ASN A 102 32.10 -4.96 -0.37
N ARG A 103 31.57 -3.89 -0.96
CA ARG A 103 31.76 -3.54 -2.38
C ARG A 103 32.65 -2.34 -2.60
N GLY A 104 33.52 -2.01 -1.62
CA GLY A 104 34.39 -0.83 -1.67
C GLY A 104 35.36 -0.81 -2.86
N TYR A 105 35.62 -1.97 -3.47
CA TYR A 105 36.39 -2.08 -4.69
C TYR A 105 35.65 -1.64 -5.96
N GLN A 106 34.33 -1.50 -5.93
CA GLN A 106 33.55 -1.10 -7.10
C GLN A 106 33.65 0.41 -7.31
N ASN A 107 33.75 0.82 -8.58
CA ASN A 107 33.76 2.23 -8.96
C ASN A 107 32.51 2.97 -8.46
N GLY A 108 32.69 4.15 -7.88
CA GLY A 108 31.63 4.99 -7.35
C GLY A 108 30.97 4.48 -6.07
N MET A 109 31.52 3.44 -5.41
CA MET A 109 31.06 2.99 -4.10
C MET A 109 31.68 3.83 -2.98
N LEU A 110 32.93 4.24 -3.14
CA LEU A 110 33.62 5.14 -2.22
C LEU A 110 33.96 6.47 -2.92
N ARG A 111 33.90 7.56 -2.18
CA ARG A 111 34.36 8.90 -2.54
C ARG A 111 35.35 9.33 -1.48
N GLU A 112 36.65 9.42 -1.84
CA GLU A 112 37.74 9.76 -0.91
C GLU A 112 37.73 8.88 0.36
N GLY A 113 37.45 7.57 0.19
CA GLY A 113 37.35 6.61 1.28
C GLY A 113 36.05 6.61 2.08
N HIS A 114 35.17 7.54 1.86
CA HIS A 114 33.82 7.58 2.44
C HIS A 114 32.82 6.81 1.59
N LEU A 115 31.83 6.17 2.21
CA LEU A 115 30.71 5.60 1.46
C LEU A 115 30.01 6.71 0.64
N ALA A 116 29.90 6.51 -0.66
CA ALA A 116 29.39 7.53 -1.57
C ALA A 116 27.88 7.41 -1.82
N ARG A 117 27.32 6.21 -1.71
CA ARG A 117 25.90 5.92 -2.02
C ARG A 117 25.35 4.79 -1.17
N TRP A 118 24.04 4.71 -1.09
CA TRP A 118 23.35 3.66 -0.35
C TRP A 118 23.79 2.25 -0.75
N THR A 119 24.02 1.40 0.25
CA THR A 119 24.41 0.00 0.05
C THR A 119 23.81 -0.96 1.09
N GLY A 120 23.34 -0.44 2.23
CA GLY A 120 22.84 -1.23 3.34
C GLY A 120 21.62 -0.60 4.02
N ALA A 121 20.79 0.20 3.30
CA ALA A 121 19.60 0.79 3.88
C ALA A 121 18.79 -0.25 4.65
N SER A 122 18.51 0.03 5.92
CA SER A 122 17.91 -0.92 6.88
C SER A 122 16.61 -0.37 7.46
N GLY A 123 16.03 -1.02 8.47
CA GLY A 123 14.67 -0.80 8.98
C GLY A 123 14.32 0.66 9.26
N PRO A 124 13.55 1.32 8.39
CA PRO A 124 13.19 2.72 8.54
C PRO A 124 12.13 2.93 9.60
N VAL A 125 11.98 4.17 10.06
CA VAL A 125 10.82 4.62 10.84
C VAL A 125 10.29 5.91 10.27
N ILE A 126 8.95 6.06 10.26
CA ILE A 126 8.32 7.37 10.08
C ILE A 126 8.11 7.96 11.46
N TYR A 127 8.62 9.16 11.69
CA TYR A 127 8.49 9.80 12.99
C TYR A 127 7.05 10.21 13.25
N ARG A 128 6.51 9.70 14.35
CA ARG A 128 5.13 9.91 14.80
C ARG A 128 5.07 10.31 16.28
N GLY A 129 6.23 10.61 16.86
CA GLY A 129 6.36 11.03 18.24
C GLY A 129 6.03 12.51 18.45
N ASP A 130 6.16 12.97 19.70
CA ASP A 130 5.89 14.35 20.11
C ASP A 130 7.07 14.99 20.90
N GLN A 131 8.23 14.33 20.84
CA GLN A 131 9.45 14.81 21.50
C GLN A 131 10.24 15.79 20.62
N TYR A 132 10.23 15.61 19.30
CA TYR A 132 10.95 16.46 18.37
C TYR A 132 10.07 17.63 17.87
N PRO A 133 10.65 18.63 17.22
CA PRO A 133 9.90 19.71 16.56
C PRO A 133 8.81 19.18 15.63
N ALA A 134 7.70 19.93 15.53
CA ALA A 134 6.51 19.50 14.80
C ALA A 134 6.78 19.24 13.30
N GLU A 135 7.71 19.97 12.70
CA GLU A 135 8.13 19.82 11.31
C GLU A 135 8.83 18.49 11.01
N MET A 136 9.21 17.73 12.05
CA MET A 136 9.77 16.38 11.88
C MET A 136 8.69 15.29 11.85
N ILE A 137 7.45 15.60 12.22
CA ILE A 137 6.36 14.64 12.20
C ILE A 137 6.04 14.24 10.76
N GLY A 138 6.11 12.96 10.46
CA GLY A 138 5.91 12.42 9.12
C GLY A 138 7.20 12.23 8.31
N ASP A 139 8.34 12.73 8.78
CA ASP A 139 9.63 12.47 8.16
C ASP A 139 10.08 11.04 8.39
N ALA A 140 10.82 10.49 7.43
CA ALA A 140 11.45 9.19 7.57
C ALA A 140 12.86 9.31 8.13
N PHE A 141 13.18 8.40 9.06
CA PHE A 141 14.55 8.18 9.51
C PHE A 141 15.00 6.81 8.99
N ILE A 142 16.15 6.79 8.29
CA ILE A 142 16.60 5.63 7.53
C ILE A 142 18.03 5.30 7.93
N PRO A 143 18.28 4.15 8.57
CA PRO A 143 19.63 3.74 8.94
C PRO A 143 20.39 3.18 7.73
N GLU A 144 21.68 3.53 7.65
CA GLU A 144 22.68 2.94 6.74
C GLU A 144 23.83 2.39 7.58
N PRO A 145 23.74 1.14 8.03
CA PRO A 145 24.73 0.57 8.93
C PRO A 145 26.13 0.43 8.33
N CYS A 146 26.26 0.33 7.01
CA CYS A 146 27.58 0.30 6.37
C CYS A 146 28.27 1.68 6.42
N GLY A 147 27.49 2.76 6.36
CA GLY A 147 27.96 4.13 6.49
C GLY A 147 28.01 4.65 7.93
N ASN A 148 27.61 3.85 8.92
CA ASN A 148 27.53 4.26 10.34
C ASN A 148 26.68 5.53 10.53
N MET A 149 25.51 5.60 9.87
CA MET A 149 24.72 6.82 9.81
C MET A 149 23.21 6.57 9.78
N ILE A 150 22.44 7.62 10.05
CA ILE A 150 21.00 7.67 9.89
C ILE A 150 20.63 8.95 9.15
N ARG A 151 19.87 8.83 8.06
CA ARG A 151 19.32 9.95 7.30
C ARG A 151 17.96 10.35 7.83
N ARG A 152 17.69 11.66 7.91
CA ARG A 152 16.35 12.23 7.95
C ARG A 152 15.93 12.59 6.53
N GLN A 153 14.82 12.02 6.08
CA GLN A 153 14.23 12.27 4.78
C GLN A 153 12.92 13.04 4.98
N ILE A 154 12.88 14.29 4.51
CA ILE A 154 11.64 15.08 4.52
C ILE A 154 10.70 14.49 3.46
N ILE A 155 9.45 14.23 3.86
CA ILE A 155 8.42 13.70 2.98
C ILE A 155 7.33 14.76 2.80
N THR A 156 7.05 15.10 1.55
CA THR A 156 5.95 16.00 1.19
C THR A 156 4.91 15.27 0.37
N TRP A 157 3.66 15.73 0.43
CA TRP A 157 2.52 15.16 -0.29
C TRP A 157 1.80 16.26 -1.05
N GLU A 158 1.69 16.09 -2.37
CA GLU A 158 0.95 16.98 -3.25
C GLU A 158 0.00 16.14 -4.10
N ASP A 159 -1.30 16.45 -4.08
CA ASP A 159 -2.33 15.71 -4.82
C ASP A 159 -2.32 14.18 -4.61
N GLY A 160 -1.93 13.74 -3.40
CA GLY A 160 -1.80 12.32 -3.07
C GLY A 160 -0.57 11.64 -3.67
N ARG A 161 0.39 12.40 -4.20
CA ARG A 161 1.70 11.92 -4.66
C ARG A 161 2.77 12.32 -3.65
N PRO A 162 3.58 11.38 -3.18
CA PRO A 162 4.67 11.68 -2.26
C PRO A 162 5.94 12.08 -3.00
N SER A 163 6.72 12.95 -2.40
CA SER A 163 8.11 13.19 -2.75
C SER A 163 8.99 13.18 -1.52
N GLY A 164 10.30 13.03 -1.71
CA GLY A 164 11.21 12.97 -0.59
C GLY A 164 12.58 13.55 -0.90
N LYS A 165 13.16 14.30 0.05
CA LYS A 165 14.51 14.86 -0.05
C LYS A 165 15.28 14.70 1.26
N ASN A 166 16.62 14.62 1.18
CA ASN A 166 17.46 14.71 2.37
C ASN A 166 17.18 16.03 3.11
N ALA A 167 17.07 15.97 4.42
CA ALA A 167 16.85 17.15 5.24
C ALA A 167 18.06 18.08 5.32
N TYR A 168 19.24 17.58 5.00
CA TYR A 168 20.51 18.32 5.13
C TYR A 168 21.30 18.27 3.82
N GLU A 169 21.92 19.39 3.48
CA GLU A 169 22.83 19.45 2.36
C GLU A 169 24.18 18.86 2.74
N LYS A 170 24.65 17.85 1.97
CA LYS A 170 25.94 17.19 2.17
C LYS A 170 26.21 16.73 3.61
N ALA A 171 25.15 16.41 4.35
CA ALA A 171 25.19 15.91 5.71
C ALA A 171 24.08 14.90 6.00
N GLU A 172 24.16 14.23 7.13
CA GLU A 172 23.15 13.28 7.61
C GLU A 172 22.65 13.71 8.99
N TRP A 173 21.49 13.20 9.40
CA TRP A 173 20.91 13.52 10.71
C TRP A 173 21.77 13.05 11.88
N LEU A 174 22.34 11.85 11.74
CA LEU A 174 23.23 11.26 12.72
C LEU A 174 24.33 10.46 12.01
N THR A 175 25.57 10.71 12.40
CA THR A 175 26.74 9.92 11.97
C THR A 175 27.54 9.50 13.19
N SER A 176 28.30 8.43 13.07
CA SER A 176 29.24 7.97 14.09
C SER A 176 30.64 7.78 13.52
N THR A 177 31.64 8.14 14.31
CA THR A 177 33.06 7.83 14.04
C THR A 177 33.43 6.41 14.44
N ASP A 178 32.58 5.74 15.25
CA ASP A 178 32.78 4.34 15.65
C ASP A 178 32.37 3.40 14.52
N GLU A 179 33.33 2.63 14.03
CA GLU A 179 33.15 1.66 12.95
C GLU A 179 32.15 0.56 13.28
N ARG A 180 31.97 0.24 14.55
CA ARG A 180 31.07 -0.81 15.01
C ARG A 180 29.64 -0.33 15.26
N PHE A 181 29.40 0.98 15.22
CA PHE A 181 28.04 1.50 15.22
C PHE A 181 27.30 1.05 13.97
N ARG A 182 26.31 0.19 14.14
CA ARG A 182 25.53 -0.44 13.06
C ARG A 182 24.05 -0.29 13.33
N PRO A 183 23.45 0.89 13.04
CA PRO A 183 22.02 1.10 13.23
C PRO A 183 21.26 0.25 12.22
N VAL A 184 20.47 -0.73 12.68
CA VAL A 184 19.78 -1.69 11.81
C VAL A 184 18.26 -1.53 11.82
N SER A 185 17.69 -0.93 12.86
CA SER A 185 16.25 -0.65 12.95
C SER A 185 15.99 0.55 13.84
N LEU A 186 14.91 1.28 13.54
CA LEU A 186 14.49 2.45 14.29
C LEU A 186 13.03 2.29 14.72
N TYR A 187 12.67 2.84 15.89
CA TYR A 187 11.32 2.78 16.44
C TYR A 187 10.91 4.10 17.08
N ASN A 188 9.63 4.47 16.94
CA ASN A 188 9.03 5.47 17.82
C ASN A 188 8.87 4.88 19.22
N GLY A 189 9.15 5.67 20.27
CA GLY A 189 9.04 5.23 21.64
C GLY A 189 7.82 5.77 22.38
N PRO A 190 7.50 5.18 23.54
CA PRO A 190 6.38 5.61 24.37
C PRO A 190 6.54 7.04 24.92
N ASP A 191 7.75 7.53 24.99
CA ASP A 191 8.13 8.88 25.43
C ASP A 191 8.25 9.89 24.28
N GLY A 192 7.90 9.49 23.05
CA GLY A 192 7.94 10.31 21.85
C GLY A 192 9.31 10.41 21.18
N CYS A 193 10.34 9.76 21.72
CA CYS A 193 11.68 9.72 21.14
C CYS A 193 11.82 8.67 20.03
N VAL A 194 12.86 8.79 19.21
CA VAL A 194 13.33 7.71 18.31
C VAL A 194 14.32 6.84 19.06
N TYR A 195 14.12 5.53 18.98
CA TYR A 195 15.01 4.51 19.50
C TYR A 195 15.77 3.85 18.36
N ILE A 196 17.09 3.68 18.52
CA ILE A 196 18.00 3.12 17.53
C ILE A 196 18.48 1.76 18.05
N VAL A 197 18.20 0.71 17.28
CA VAL A 197 18.79 -0.61 17.54
C VAL A 197 20.14 -0.66 16.85
N ASP A 198 21.19 -0.67 17.65
CA ASP A 198 22.58 -0.79 17.22
C ASP A 198 23.06 -2.23 17.41
N MET A 199 23.35 -2.90 16.31
CA MET A 199 23.91 -4.26 16.32
C MET A 199 25.32 -4.30 16.89
N TYR A 200 26.04 -3.19 16.85
CA TYR A 200 27.40 -2.98 17.33
C TYR A 200 28.37 -4.09 16.92
N ARG A 201 28.61 -4.21 15.65
CA ARG A 201 29.49 -5.26 15.08
C ARG A 201 30.36 -4.72 13.96
N GLY A 202 31.58 -5.23 13.87
CA GLY A 202 32.47 -4.91 12.74
C GLY A 202 31.98 -5.51 11.41
N ILE A 203 31.36 -6.69 11.45
CA ILE A 203 30.85 -7.41 10.27
C ILE A 203 29.31 -7.48 10.33
N LEU A 204 28.67 -7.02 9.26
CA LEU A 204 27.23 -7.15 9.05
C LEU A 204 26.86 -8.30 8.11
N GLN A 205 27.74 -8.60 7.19
CA GLN A 205 27.50 -9.53 6.09
C GLN A 205 27.41 -10.97 6.58
N HIS A 206 26.48 -11.71 6.05
CA HIS A 206 26.46 -13.16 6.17
C HIS A 206 27.68 -13.76 5.46
N LYS A 207 28.22 -14.88 5.97
CA LYS A 207 29.42 -15.55 5.48
C LYS A 207 29.50 -15.67 3.95
N HIS A 208 28.40 -16.04 3.30
CA HIS A 208 28.35 -16.21 1.84
C HIS A 208 28.47 -14.91 1.04
N TYR A 209 28.31 -13.75 1.68
CA TYR A 209 28.39 -12.43 1.04
C TYR A 209 29.67 -11.67 1.40
N VAL A 210 30.59 -12.29 2.14
CA VAL A 210 31.89 -11.69 2.45
C VAL A 210 32.82 -11.85 1.23
N THR A 211 33.08 -10.73 0.55
CA THR A 211 34.03 -10.69 -0.58
C THR A 211 35.47 -10.81 -0.09
N THR A 212 36.39 -11.18 -0.99
CA THR A 212 37.83 -11.20 -0.70
C THR A 212 38.33 -9.84 -0.22
N PHE A 213 37.83 -8.76 -0.82
CA PHE A 213 38.12 -7.39 -0.40
C PHE A 213 37.73 -7.14 1.06
N LEU A 214 36.48 -7.43 1.44
CA LEU A 214 36.00 -7.25 2.81
C LEU A 214 36.77 -8.15 3.78
N ARG A 215 37.06 -9.40 3.39
CA ARG A 215 37.83 -10.33 4.22
C ARG A 215 39.21 -9.79 4.60
N LYS A 216 39.90 -9.15 3.66
CA LYS A 216 41.19 -8.47 3.93
C LYS A 216 41.00 -7.38 4.99
N GLN A 217 39.98 -6.51 4.85
CA GLN A 217 39.67 -5.47 5.81
C GLN A 217 39.28 -6.03 7.20
N ILE A 218 38.58 -7.16 7.25
CA ILE A 218 38.22 -7.83 8.51
C ILE A 218 39.49 -8.27 9.27
N ILE A 219 40.44 -8.89 8.58
CA ILE A 219 41.67 -9.40 9.19
C ILE A 219 42.55 -8.24 9.66
N GLU A 220 42.81 -7.28 8.80
CA GLU A 220 43.69 -6.12 9.07
C GLU A 220 43.19 -5.29 10.24
N ARG A 221 41.85 -5.13 10.37
CA ARG A 221 41.22 -4.23 11.34
C ARG A 221 40.57 -4.98 12.51
N LYS A 222 40.73 -6.29 12.58
CA LYS A 222 40.17 -7.15 13.66
C LYS A 222 38.66 -6.94 13.87
N LEU A 223 37.90 -6.88 12.73
CA LEU A 223 36.46 -6.59 12.77
C LEU A 223 35.61 -7.80 13.18
N ASP A 224 36.16 -9.00 13.24
CA ASP A 224 35.53 -10.23 13.71
C ASP A 224 35.23 -10.23 15.23
N LYS A 225 35.92 -9.36 15.96
CA LYS A 225 35.76 -9.12 17.40
C LYS A 225 35.29 -7.67 17.60
N HIS A 226 34.60 -7.27 18.58
CA HIS A 226 33.87 -7.93 19.65
C HIS A 226 32.45 -8.33 19.19
N ILE A 227 31.85 -9.33 19.80
CA ILE A 227 30.48 -9.78 19.58
C ILE A 227 29.69 -9.67 20.89
N GLY A 228 28.34 -9.65 20.81
CA GLY A 228 27.46 -9.62 21.99
C GLY A 228 27.34 -8.23 22.66
N LEU A 229 27.75 -7.15 22.00
CA LEU A 229 27.71 -5.78 22.51
C LEU A 229 26.60 -4.91 21.90
N GLY A 230 25.56 -5.52 21.33
CA GLY A 230 24.40 -4.81 20.81
C GLY A 230 23.75 -3.93 21.88
N ARG A 231 23.22 -2.77 21.47
CA ARG A 231 22.64 -1.78 22.38
C ARG A 231 21.49 -1.04 21.74
N ILE A 232 20.70 -0.38 22.56
CA ILE A 232 19.60 0.47 22.12
C ILE A 232 19.91 1.89 22.59
N TYR A 233 19.97 2.83 21.64
CA TYR A 233 20.06 4.25 21.95
C TYR A 233 18.68 4.89 21.90
N ARG A 234 18.48 5.88 22.74
CA ARG A 234 17.36 6.82 22.69
C ARG A 234 17.89 8.20 22.30
N VAL A 235 17.34 8.79 21.26
CA VAL A 235 17.71 10.14 20.86
C VAL A 235 16.74 11.13 21.50
N VAL A 236 17.25 12.08 22.28
CA VAL A 236 16.48 13.07 23.02
C VAL A 236 16.73 14.46 22.44
N HIS A 237 15.67 15.22 22.20
CA HIS A 237 15.79 16.63 21.82
C HIS A 237 16.07 17.46 23.07
N THR A 238 17.18 18.19 23.07
CA THR A 238 17.67 18.92 24.27
C THR A 238 16.73 20.03 24.74
N GLY A 239 15.92 20.59 23.84
CA GLY A 239 14.93 21.63 24.19
C GLY A 239 13.64 21.12 24.83
N ARG A 240 13.48 19.82 25.03
CA ARG A 240 12.27 19.22 25.59
C ARG A 240 12.62 18.05 26.53
N LYS A 241 12.01 18.01 27.71
CA LYS A 241 12.13 16.84 28.60
C LYS A 241 11.35 15.67 28.02
N PRO A 242 11.93 14.46 27.95
CA PRO A 242 11.17 13.26 27.60
C PRO A 242 10.02 13.04 28.56
N LYS A 243 8.86 12.69 28.06
CA LYS A 243 7.70 12.33 28.87
C LYS A 243 7.93 10.96 29.51
N ALA A 244 7.37 10.74 30.69
CA ALA A 244 7.34 9.41 31.29
C ALA A 244 6.48 8.48 30.43
N ALA A 245 6.98 7.27 30.16
CA ALA A 245 6.22 6.25 29.45
C ALA A 245 5.05 5.77 30.33
N PRO A 246 3.79 5.85 29.87
CA PRO A 246 2.66 5.36 30.65
C PRO A 246 2.65 3.83 30.70
N LYS A 247 2.24 3.26 31.85
CA LYS A 247 2.06 1.83 32.02
C LYS A 247 0.68 1.40 31.46
N LEU A 248 0.60 1.14 30.16
CA LEU A 248 -0.68 0.85 29.49
C LEU A 248 -1.27 -0.52 29.87
N SER A 249 -0.46 -1.50 30.24
CA SER A 249 -0.92 -2.86 30.56
C SER A 249 -1.89 -2.92 31.76
N GLY A 250 -1.74 -2.00 32.71
CA GLY A 250 -2.59 -1.93 33.91
C GLY A 250 -3.80 -1.00 33.76
N GLN A 251 -4.00 -0.37 32.61
CA GLN A 251 -5.11 0.54 32.38
C GLN A 251 -6.36 -0.21 31.90
N ASP A 252 -7.55 0.26 32.31
CA ASP A 252 -8.81 -0.23 31.78
C ASP A 252 -9.08 0.27 30.36
N SER A 253 -10.14 -0.23 29.73
CA SER A 253 -10.47 0.11 28.33
C SER A 253 -10.85 1.58 28.15
N LYS A 254 -11.46 2.23 29.14
CA LYS A 254 -11.81 3.66 29.09
C LYS A 254 -10.56 4.53 29.13
N GLN A 255 -9.59 4.17 29.96
CA GLN A 255 -8.28 4.83 30.03
C GLN A 255 -7.51 4.65 28.72
N LEU A 256 -7.52 3.45 28.12
CA LEU A 256 -6.90 3.19 26.82
C LEU A 256 -7.52 4.01 25.70
N VAL A 257 -8.84 4.14 25.66
CA VAL A 257 -9.51 5.00 24.67
C VAL A 257 -9.02 6.46 24.76
N GLY A 258 -8.77 6.97 25.96
CA GLY A 258 -8.20 8.31 26.15
C GLY A 258 -6.85 8.52 25.45
N HIS A 259 -6.03 7.48 25.29
CA HIS A 259 -4.76 7.58 24.58
C HIS A 259 -4.89 7.70 23.06
N LEU A 260 -6.07 7.47 22.48
CA LEU A 260 -6.30 7.73 21.04
C LEU A 260 -6.17 9.22 20.71
N GLU A 261 -6.39 10.12 21.67
CA GLU A 261 -6.18 11.57 21.52
C GLU A 261 -4.71 12.00 21.70
N SER A 262 -3.81 11.10 22.02
CA SER A 262 -2.40 11.45 22.23
C SER A 262 -1.74 11.99 20.96
N PRO A 263 -0.91 13.04 21.03
CA PRO A 263 -0.06 13.46 19.92
C PRO A 263 0.99 12.39 19.56
N ASN A 264 1.37 11.51 20.49
CA ASN A 264 2.33 10.44 20.25
C ASN A 264 1.69 9.25 19.52
N GLY A 265 2.11 9.00 18.30
CA GLY A 265 1.61 7.91 17.46
C GLY A 265 1.89 6.51 18.02
N TRP A 266 2.93 6.33 18.84
CA TRP A 266 3.18 5.08 19.53
C TRP A 266 2.07 4.77 20.54
N LEU A 267 1.65 5.79 21.31
CA LEU A 267 0.56 5.65 22.30
C LEU A 267 -0.76 5.33 21.62
N ARG A 268 -1.13 6.07 20.55
CA ARG A 268 -2.35 5.79 19.78
C ARG A 268 -2.38 4.37 19.24
N SER A 269 -1.29 3.94 18.59
CA SER A 269 -1.21 2.60 17.99
C SER A 269 -1.22 1.48 19.05
N THR A 270 -0.55 1.68 20.19
CA THR A 270 -0.53 0.70 21.27
C THR A 270 -1.88 0.61 21.97
N ALA A 271 -2.53 1.75 22.21
CA ALA A 271 -3.87 1.78 22.79
C ALA A 271 -4.89 1.07 21.86
N GLN A 272 -4.90 1.37 20.56
CA GLN A 272 -5.73 0.66 19.59
C GLN A 272 -5.47 -0.85 19.66
N ARG A 273 -4.21 -1.29 19.62
CA ARG A 273 -3.86 -2.70 19.70
C ARG A 273 -4.42 -3.37 20.96
N LEU A 274 -4.22 -2.77 22.12
CA LEU A 274 -4.68 -3.32 23.40
C LEU A 274 -6.22 -3.37 23.48
N LEU A 275 -6.92 -2.37 22.92
CA LEU A 275 -8.38 -2.37 22.83
C LEU A 275 -8.88 -3.53 21.95
N VAL A 276 -8.25 -3.74 20.78
CA VAL A 276 -8.59 -4.84 19.88
C VAL A 276 -8.27 -6.20 20.51
N GLU A 277 -7.11 -6.35 21.12
CA GLU A 277 -6.71 -7.61 21.79
C GLU A 277 -7.62 -7.97 22.97
N ARG A 278 -8.10 -6.98 23.72
CA ARG A 278 -9.01 -7.21 24.86
C ARG A 278 -10.45 -7.46 24.43
N ASN A 279 -10.85 -6.87 23.31
CA ASN A 279 -12.21 -6.97 22.77
C ASN A 279 -13.31 -6.70 23.82
N ASP A 280 -13.12 -5.64 24.63
CA ASP A 280 -13.98 -5.29 25.74
C ASP A 280 -15.26 -4.57 25.21
N PRO A 281 -16.46 -5.14 25.40
CA PRO A 281 -17.70 -4.53 24.94
C PRO A 281 -17.96 -3.13 25.49
N GLU A 282 -17.50 -2.83 26.71
CA GLU A 282 -17.67 -1.52 27.35
C GLU A 282 -16.93 -0.39 26.60
N ALA A 283 -15.88 -0.71 25.86
CA ALA A 283 -15.14 0.27 25.06
C ALA A 283 -15.98 0.80 23.87
N GLY A 284 -16.93 0.02 23.36
CA GLY A 284 -17.65 0.32 22.11
C GLY A 284 -18.37 1.67 22.11
N ALA A 285 -19.09 2.01 23.19
CA ALA A 285 -19.80 3.28 23.29
C ALA A 285 -18.83 4.48 23.31
N VAL A 286 -17.72 4.36 24.05
CA VAL A 286 -16.72 5.42 24.16
C VAL A 286 -15.96 5.58 22.83
N LEU A 287 -15.64 4.49 22.16
CA LEU A 287 -15.01 4.50 20.83
C LEU A 287 -15.90 5.17 19.79
N ARG A 288 -17.21 4.88 19.76
CA ARG A 288 -18.15 5.58 18.85
C ARG A 288 -18.21 7.08 19.14
N LYS A 289 -18.19 7.48 20.40
CA LYS A 289 -18.09 8.91 20.77
C LYS A 289 -16.80 9.53 20.22
N ILE A 290 -15.65 8.90 20.39
CA ILE A 290 -14.38 9.42 19.82
C ILE A 290 -14.42 9.43 18.29
N ALA A 291 -14.97 8.41 17.65
CA ALA A 291 -15.10 8.38 16.18
C ALA A 291 -15.92 9.56 15.64
N ALA A 292 -16.95 10.00 16.39
CA ALA A 292 -17.85 11.09 16.00
C ALA A 292 -17.30 12.48 16.38
N THR A 293 -16.72 12.63 17.57
CA THR A 293 -16.45 13.95 18.18
C THR A 293 -15.02 14.12 18.74
N GLY A 294 -14.13 13.16 18.46
CA GLY A 294 -12.73 13.25 18.89
C GLY A 294 -12.06 14.52 18.34
N LYS A 295 -11.29 15.21 19.17
CA LYS A 295 -10.67 16.51 18.83
C LYS A 295 -9.70 16.40 17.66
N SER A 296 -8.96 15.30 17.60
CA SER A 296 -8.01 15.04 16.54
C SER A 296 -8.61 14.09 15.50
N HIS A 297 -8.44 14.41 14.21
CA HIS A 297 -8.78 13.49 13.13
C HIS A 297 -8.04 12.14 13.27
N LEU A 298 -6.85 12.14 13.88
CA LEU A 298 -6.11 10.91 14.17
C LEU A 298 -6.82 10.06 15.22
N ALA A 299 -7.41 10.69 16.26
CA ALA A 299 -8.21 9.98 17.25
C ALA A 299 -9.45 9.36 16.63
N ARG A 300 -10.20 10.14 15.82
CA ARG A 300 -11.39 9.67 15.11
C ARG A 300 -11.07 8.47 14.20
N GLN A 301 -9.96 8.55 13.46
CA GLN A 301 -9.46 7.45 12.61
C GLN A 301 -9.10 6.20 13.41
N HIS A 302 -8.33 6.34 14.50
CA HIS A 302 -7.95 5.21 15.35
C HIS A 302 -9.16 4.55 16.02
N ALA A 303 -10.18 5.36 16.41
CA ALA A 303 -11.42 4.84 16.98
C ALA A 303 -12.20 4.00 15.97
N LEU A 304 -12.29 4.41 14.69
CA LEU A 304 -12.91 3.61 13.63
C LEU A 304 -12.22 2.25 13.47
N TRP A 305 -10.88 2.23 13.44
CA TRP A 305 -10.13 0.99 13.33
C TRP A 305 -10.20 0.12 14.59
N ALA A 306 -10.30 0.72 15.77
CA ALA A 306 -10.55 -0.03 17.00
C ALA A 306 -11.93 -0.68 17.00
N LEU A 307 -12.97 0.05 16.58
CA LEU A 307 -14.32 -0.49 16.42
C LEU A 307 -14.38 -1.64 15.41
N GLU A 308 -13.69 -1.51 14.28
CA GLU A 308 -13.58 -2.58 13.28
C GLU A 308 -12.90 -3.82 13.87
N GLY A 309 -11.83 -3.61 14.66
CA GLY A 309 -11.06 -4.68 15.30
C GLY A 309 -11.80 -5.42 16.42
N THR A 310 -12.74 -4.76 17.10
CA THR A 310 -13.54 -5.33 18.20
C THR A 310 -14.92 -5.80 17.75
N ALA A 311 -15.21 -5.85 16.42
CA ALA A 311 -16.54 -6.10 15.88
C ALA A 311 -17.63 -5.16 16.44
N GLY A 312 -17.22 -4.02 17.04
CA GLY A 312 -18.13 -3.00 17.59
C GLY A 312 -18.56 -1.93 16.59
N LEU A 313 -18.15 -2.08 15.32
CA LEU A 313 -18.45 -1.15 14.23
C LEU A 313 -19.92 -1.30 13.81
N ASP A 314 -20.63 -0.17 13.71
CA ASP A 314 -21.99 -0.11 13.15
C ASP A 314 -22.07 0.82 11.94
N ALA A 315 -23.06 0.58 11.08
CA ALA A 315 -23.25 1.32 9.83
C ALA A 315 -23.52 2.81 10.07
N LYS A 316 -24.20 3.19 11.17
CA LYS A 316 -24.50 4.59 11.51
C LYS A 316 -23.21 5.36 11.82
N THR A 317 -22.32 4.75 12.59
CA THR A 317 -21.00 5.33 12.91
C THR A 317 -20.18 5.54 11.64
N VAL A 318 -20.17 4.56 10.73
CA VAL A 318 -19.47 4.67 9.45
C VAL A 318 -20.09 5.75 8.56
N ALA A 319 -21.41 5.78 8.43
CA ALA A 319 -22.12 6.81 7.65
C ALA A 319 -21.83 8.23 8.15
N ALA A 320 -21.77 8.44 9.45
CA ALA A 320 -21.36 9.73 10.03
C ALA A 320 -19.91 10.07 9.67
N ALA A 321 -18.99 9.11 9.77
CA ALA A 321 -17.57 9.32 9.46
C ALA A 321 -17.30 9.52 7.96
N LEU A 322 -18.15 9.04 7.05
CA LEU A 322 -18.08 9.34 5.61
C LEU A 322 -18.33 10.82 5.31
N ASN A 323 -18.99 11.55 6.23
CA ASN A 323 -19.23 12.99 6.14
C ASN A 323 -18.26 13.82 7.03
N ASP A 324 -17.21 13.23 7.57
CA ASP A 324 -16.24 13.93 8.40
C ASP A 324 -15.56 15.08 7.62
N GLU A 325 -15.29 16.19 8.29
CA GLU A 325 -14.60 17.35 7.72
C GLU A 325 -13.20 17.00 7.18
N HIS A 326 -12.53 16.05 7.84
CA HIS A 326 -11.14 15.70 7.51
C HIS A 326 -11.07 14.52 6.52
N PRO A 327 -10.42 14.66 5.35
CA PRO A 327 -10.39 13.65 4.31
C PRO A 327 -9.80 12.30 4.75
N ARG A 328 -8.87 12.31 5.72
CA ARG A 328 -8.27 11.05 6.23
C ARG A 328 -9.25 10.22 7.06
N VAL A 329 -10.21 10.87 7.72
CA VAL A 329 -11.29 10.14 8.43
C VAL A 329 -12.27 9.55 7.42
N ARG A 330 -12.63 10.29 6.36
CA ARG A 330 -13.47 9.76 5.27
C ARG A 330 -12.80 8.54 4.58
N ILE A 331 -11.48 8.59 4.35
CA ILE A 331 -10.71 7.44 3.82
C ILE A 331 -10.77 6.24 4.78
N ALA A 332 -10.60 6.45 6.08
CA ALA A 332 -10.73 5.38 7.07
C ALA A 332 -12.14 4.80 7.07
N ALA A 333 -13.17 5.66 7.05
CA ALA A 333 -14.57 5.24 6.99
C ALA A 333 -14.87 4.37 5.76
N LEU A 334 -14.40 4.76 4.57
CA LEU A 334 -14.51 3.94 3.35
C LEU A 334 -13.88 2.56 3.51
N ARG A 335 -12.69 2.50 4.13
CA ARG A 335 -11.98 1.24 4.33
C ARG A 335 -12.66 0.33 5.35
N VAL A 336 -13.10 0.88 6.50
CA VAL A 336 -13.79 0.07 7.52
C VAL A 336 -15.19 -0.33 7.07
N ALA A 337 -15.85 0.42 6.17
CA ALA A 337 -17.12 0.03 5.57
C ALA A 337 -17.05 -1.31 4.83
N GLU A 338 -15.87 -1.70 4.35
CA GLU A 338 -15.67 -2.99 3.70
C GLU A 338 -15.85 -4.18 4.67
N ALA A 339 -15.84 -3.96 6.00
CA ALA A 339 -16.16 -5.00 6.97
C ALA A 339 -17.59 -5.57 6.79
N PHE A 340 -18.53 -4.75 6.31
CA PHE A 340 -19.91 -5.16 6.05
C PHE A 340 -20.11 -5.97 4.76
N THR A 341 -19.05 -6.25 4.02
CA THR A 341 -19.14 -6.93 2.71
C THR A 341 -18.85 -8.44 2.77
N GLY A 342 -18.52 -8.96 3.94
CA GLY A 342 -18.03 -10.34 4.09
C GLY A 342 -16.60 -10.58 3.57
N ASN A 343 -15.98 -9.59 2.94
CA ASN A 343 -14.66 -9.74 2.31
C ASN A 343 -13.48 -9.69 3.29
N LEU A 344 -13.67 -9.18 4.50
CA LEU A 344 -12.59 -9.00 5.49
C LEU A 344 -12.45 -10.16 6.48
N GLY A 345 -13.36 -11.11 6.48
CA GLY A 345 -13.36 -12.24 7.40
C GLY A 345 -14.40 -13.30 7.06
N ASN A 346 -14.82 -14.05 8.05
CA ASN A 346 -15.86 -15.09 7.92
C ASN A 346 -17.28 -14.58 8.18
N THR A 347 -17.50 -13.27 8.02
CA THR A 347 -18.82 -12.66 8.23
C THR A 347 -19.62 -12.66 6.94
N GLU A 348 -20.92 -12.98 7.04
CA GLU A 348 -21.85 -12.84 5.94
C GLU A 348 -22.03 -11.35 5.58
N PRO A 349 -22.32 -11.03 4.30
CA PRO A 349 -22.58 -9.66 3.87
C PRO A 349 -23.78 -9.05 4.61
N ASP A 350 -23.60 -7.92 5.25
CA ASP A 350 -24.67 -7.19 5.93
C ASP A 350 -25.40 -6.28 4.94
N THR A 351 -26.50 -6.79 4.39
CA THR A 351 -27.33 -6.05 3.42
C THR A 351 -27.94 -4.80 4.03
N LEU A 352 -28.38 -4.83 5.29
CA LEU A 352 -28.99 -3.70 5.98
C LEU A 352 -27.96 -2.58 6.22
N ALA A 353 -26.75 -2.95 6.66
CA ALA A 353 -25.66 -1.98 6.82
C ALA A 353 -25.34 -1.29 5.49
N ARG A 354 -25.30 -2.04 4.37
CA ARG A 354 -25.05 -1.46 3.04
C ARG A 354 -26.13 -0.48 2.60
N LEU A 355 -27.41 -0.73 2.92
CA LEU A 355 -28.50 0.19 2.66
C LEU A 355 -28.36 1.50 3.47
N VAL A 356 -27.95 1.42 4.73
CA VAL A 356 -27.71 2.60 5.59
C VAL A 356 -26.53 3.44 5.06
N LEU A 357 -25.52 2.81 4.47
CA LEU A 357 -24.35 3.50 3.92
C LEU A 357 -24.62 4.21 2.59
N HIS A 358 -25.62 3.75 1.83
CA HIS A 358 -25.88 4.23 0.47
C HIS A 358 -26.06 5.77 0.37
N PRO A 359 -26.86 6.45 1.21
CA PRO A 359 -27.01 7.91 1.13
C PRO A 359 -25.68 8.66 1.34
N ALA A 360 -24.89 8.25 2.34
CA ALA A 360 -23.60 8.88 2.61
C ALA A 360 -22.59 8.65 1.48
N LEU A 361 -22.58 7.47 0.87
CA LEU A 361 -21.73 7.17 -0.30
C LEU A 361 -22.14 8.00 -1.52
N SER A 362 -23.45 8.24 -1.72
CA SER A 362 -23.95 9.03 -2.83
C SER A 362 -23.52 10.51 -2.75
N VAL A 363 -23.39 11.07 -1.56
CA VAL A 363 -22.90 12.44 -1.36
C VAL A 363 -21.45 12.58 -1.80
N LEU A 364 -20.64 11.52 -1.64
CA LEU A 364 -19.23 11.53 -2.03
C LEU A 364 -18.96 11.61 -3.56
N VAL A 365 -20.01 11.61 -4.39
CA VAL A 365 -19.87 11.96 -5.83
C VAL A 365 -19.36 13.39 -6.01
N GLN A 366 -19.62 14.27 -5.03
CA GLN A 366 -19.15 15.67 -5.05
C GLN A 366 -17.79 15.86 -4.34
N GLU A 367 -17.11 14.77 -3.97
CA GLU A 367 -15.83 14.81 -3.29
C GLU A 367 -14.76 15.51 -4.17
N LYS A 368 -13.91 16.31 -3.54
CA LYS A 368 -12.84 17.07 -4.21
C LYS A 368 -11.44 16.58 -3.86
N ASP A 369 -11.28 15.93 -2.70
CA ASP A 369 -9.99 15.38 -2.30
C ASP A 369 -9.66 14.14 -3.14
N LYS A 370 -8.59 14.23 -3.93
CA LYS A 370 -8.16 13.16 -4.86
C LYS A 370 -7.84 11.84 -4.14
N ALA A 371 -7.39 11.88 -2.89
CA ALA A 371 -7.10 10.66 -2.13
C ALA A 371 -8.39 9.99 -1.66
N VAL A 372 -9.41 10.75 -1.29
CA VAL A 372 -10.75 10.21 -0.96
C VAL A 372 -11.40 9.62 -2.21
N ILE A 373 -11.34 10.31 -3.35
CA ILE A 373 -11.88 9.82 -4.64
C ILE A 373 -11.23 8.48 -5.01
N ARG A 374 -9.90 8.37 -4.93
CA ARG A 374 -9.17 7.12 -5.19
C ARG A 374 -9.62 6.00 -4.24
N GLN A 375 -9.75 6.30 -2.95
CA GLN A 375 -10.22 5.32 -1.98
C GLN A 375 -11.67 4.91 -2.24
N LEU A 376 -12.53 5.87 -2.57
CA LEU A 376 -13.94 5.62 -2.87
C LEU A 376 -14.08 4.63 -4.04
N ILE A 377 -13.36 4.86 -5.14
CA ILE A 377 -13.37 3.96 -6.31
C ILE A 377 -12.81 2.57 -5.98
N MET A 378 -11.86 2.49 -5.06
CA MET A 378 -11.33 1.19 -4.60
C MET A 378 -12.29 0.45 -3.68
N SER A 379 -13.07 1.16 -2.86
CA SER A 379 -13.96 0.55 -1.86
C SER A 379 -15.37 0.28 -2.40
N LEU A 380 -15.94 1.16 -3.24
CA LEU A 380 -17.31 1.01 -3.76
C LEU A 380 -17.59 -0.35 -4.39
N PRO A 381 -16.71 -0.92 -5.27
CA PRO A 381 -16.98 -2.22 -5.85
C PRO A 381 -17.04 -3.36 -4.82
N ALA A 382 -16.38 -3.20 -3.68
CA ALA A 382 -16.42 -4.18 -2.59
C ALA A 382 -17.67 -3.99 -1.72
N ILE A 383 -18.05 -2.76 -1.44
CA ILE A 383 -19.25 -2.44 -0.63
C ILE A 383 -20.51 -2.93 -1.35
N ASP A 384 -20.57 -2.76 -2.69
CA ASP A 384 -21.62 -3.29 -3.57
C ASP A 384 -23.05 -3.02 -3.05
N ALA A 385 -23.28 -1.80 -2.51
CA ALA A 385 -24.58 -1.38 -2.05
C ALA A 385 -25.49 -1.00 -3.25
N PRO A 386 -26.82 -1.11 -3.11
CA PRO A 386 -27.73 -0.62 -4.15
C PRO A 386 -27.39 0.82 -4.54
N GLY A 387 -27.32 1.11 -5.86
CA GLY A 387 -27.02 2.45 -6.37
C GLY A 387 -25.52 2.85 -6.36
N THR A 388 -24.59 2.02 -5.89
CA THR A 388 -23.15 2.33 -5.93
C THR A 388 -22.59 2.37 -7.35
N GLU A 389 -23.18 1.64 -8.28
CA GLU A 389 -22.67 1.58 -9.66
C GLU A 389 -22.84 2.89 -10.45
N PRO A 390 -23.97 3.60 -10.42
CA PRO A 390 -24.07 4.94 -11.03
C PRO A 390 -23.06 5.92 -10.43
N VAL A 391 -22.83 5.88 -9.11
CA VAL A 391 -21.82 6.69 -8.42
C VAL A 391 -20.43 6.35 -8.95
N LEU A 392 -20.10 5.07 -9.02
CA LEU A 392 -18.80 4.59 -9.53
C LEU A 392 -18.58 5.05 -10.98
N ARG A 393 -19.56 4.93 -11.87
CA ARG A 393 -19.50 5.39 -13.24
C ARG A 393 -19.25 6.89 -13.33
N THR A 394 -20.01 7.69 -12.60
CA THR A 394 -19.86 9.15 -12.58
C THR A 394 -18.45 9.55 -12.15
N LEU A 395 -17.95 8.99 -11.07
CA LEU A 395 -16.60 9.26 -10.57
C LEU A 395 -15.51 8.87 -11.56
N VAL A 396 -15.66 7.70 -12.19
CA VAL A 396 -14.68 7.24 -13.20
C VAL A 396 -14.66 8.16 -14.41
N MET A 397 -15.82 8.63 -14.86
CA MET A 397 -15.89 9.58 -15.99
C MET A 397 -15.26 10.94 -15.65
N GLN A 398 -15.49 11.43 -14.43
CA GLN A 398 -14.94 12.72 -13.97
C GLN A 398 -13.43 12.68 -13.73
N HIS A 399 -12.88 11.50 -13.40
CA HIS A 399 -11.48 11.33 -12.97
C HIS A 399 -10.71 10.28 -13.77
N SER A 400 -11.15 9.95 -14.98
CA SER A 400 -10.55 8.93 -15.86
C SER A 400 -9.06 9.14 -16.14
N GLY A 401 -8.59 10.40 -16.18
CA GLY A 401 -7.19 10.75 -16.34
C GLY A 401 -6.26 10.33 -15.18
N ASP A 402 -6.82 9.95 -14.02
CA ASP A 402 -6.03 9.41 -12.91
C ASP A 402 -5.89 7.89 -13.05
N SER A 403 -4.66 7.43 -13.29
CA SER A 403 -4.38 6.00 -13.46
C SER A 403 -4.75 5.15 -12.25
N LEU A 404 -4.73 5.70 -11.02
CA LEU A 404 -5.14 4.99 -9.81
C LEU A 404 -6.66 4.81 -9.72
N VAL A 405 -7.43 5.77 -10.26
CA VAL A 405 -8.87 5.67 -10.41
C VAL A 405 -9.23 4.52 -11.35
N ARG A 406 -8.60 4.50 -12.52
CA ARG A 406 -8.78 3.42 -13.51
C ARG A 406 -8.43 2.05 -12.93
N ASP A 407 -7.27 1.94 -12.30
CA ASP A 407 -6.79 0.67 -11.75
C ASP A 407 -7.65 0.20 -10.57
N GLY A 408 -8.12 1.14 -9.74
CA GLY A 408 -9.05 0.87 -8.64
C GLY A 408 -10.37 0.28 -9.13
N LEU A 409 -10.94 0.87 -10.18
CA LEU A 409 -12.14 0.35 -10.83
C LEU A 409 -11.93 -1.09 -11.36
N ILE A 410 -10.92 -1.29 -12.21
CA ILE A 410 -10.69 -2.59 -12.85
C ILE A 410 -10.39 -3.67 -11.81
N SER A 411 -9.60 -3.33 -10.79
CA SER A 411 -9.31 -4.24 -9.68
C SER A 411 -10.56 -4.59 -8.88
N GLY A 412 -11.45 -3.63 -8.65
CA GLY A 412 -12.69 -3.83 -7.91
C GLY A 412 -13.76 -4.62 -8.67
N LEU A 413 -13.68 -4.65 -10.00
CA LEU A 413 -14.63 -5.38 -10.86
C LEU A 413 -14.26 -6.86 -11.09
N ALA A 414 -13.36 -7.43 -10.31
CA ALA A 414 -12.97 -8.83 -10.45
C ALA A 414 -14.19 -9.76 -10.55
N GLY A 415 -14.26 -10.52 -11.64
CA GLY A 415 -15.39 -11.42 -11.96
C GLY A 415 -16.65 -10.72 -12.50
N ARG A 416 -16.71 -9.39 -12.54
CA ARG A 416 -17.85 -8.58 -13.06
C ARG A 416 -17.48 -7.71 -14.27
N GLU A 417 -16.33 -7.98 -14.87
CA GLU A 417 -15.79 -7.18 -15.99
C GLU A 417 -16.73 -7.19 -17.21
N LEU A 418 -17.30 -8.35 -17.52
CA LEU A 418 -18.20 -8.50 -18.65
C LEU A 418 -19.52 -7.75 -18.45
N GLU A 419 -20.12 -7.87 -17.28
CA GLU A 419 -21.35 -7.20 -16.90
C GLU A 419 -21.20 -5.68 -16.93
N PHE A 420 -20.06 -5.16 -16.50
CA PHE A 420 -19.74 -3.74 -16.61
C PHE A 420 -19.58 -3.32 -18.09
N LEU A 421 -18.87 -4.09 -18.90
CA LEU A 421 -18.72 -3.83 -20.35
C LEU A 421 -20.07 -3.80 -21.07
N GLN A 422 -21.00 -4.71 -20.75
CA GLN A 422 -22.34 -4.75 -21.31
C GLN A 422 -23.13 -3.47 -20.99
N ARG A 423 -23.07 -3.01 -19.74
CA ARG A 423 -23.76 -1.79 -19.30
C ARG A 423 -23.18 -0.54 -19.94
N VAL A 424 -21.85 -0.44 -19.99
CA VAL A 424 -21.15 0.66 -20.66
C VAL A 424 -21.47 0.71 -22.15
N ALA A 425 -21.57 -0.44 -22.82
CA ALA A 425 -21.92 -0.51 -24.24
C ALA A 425 -23.38 -0.07 -24.51
N ALA A 426 -24.26 -0.28 -23.57
CA ALA A 426 -25.66 0.15 -23.65
C ALA A 426 -25.85 1.65 -23.28
N ASP A 427 -24.87 2.26 -22.62
CA ASP A 427 -24.95 3.63 -22.14
C ASP A 427 -24.48 4.63 -23.20
N LYS A 428 -25.41 5.36 -23.79
CA LYS A 428 -25.11 6.41 -24.79
C LYS A 428 -24.30 7.58 -24.23
N THR A 429 -24.24 7.75 -22.91
CA THR A 429 -23.47 8.82 -22.25
C THR A 429 -22.02 8.42 -22.00
N TRP A 430 -21.67 7.14 -22.16
CA TRP A 430 -20.31 6.70 -22.01
C TRP A 430 -19.41 7.27 -23.13
N PRO A 431 -18.31 7.98 -22.78
CA PRO A 431 -17.47 8.65 -23.78
C PRO A 431 -16.55 7.64 -24.51
N ALA A 432 -17.12 6.78 -25.32
CA ALA A 432 -16.42 5.69 -25.99
C ALA A 432 -15.26 6.15 -26.91
N ALA A 433 -15.25 7.42 -27.30
CA ALA A 433 -14.17 8.03 -28.09
C ALA A 433 -13.03 8.57 -27.21
N ASP A 434 -13.28 8.80 -25.90
CA ASP A 434 -12.28 9.29 -24.97
C ASP A 434 -11.15 8.27 -24.75
N GLY A 435 -9.90 8.73 -24.73
CA GLY A 435 -8.72 7.87 -24.62
C GLY A 435 -8.69 7.05 -23.34
N GLU A 436 -9.09 7.62 -22.21
CA GLU A 436 -9.08 6.96 -20.90
C GLU A 436 -10.26 5.98 -20.75
N ALA A 437 -11.46 6.35 -21.21
CA ALA A 437 -12.59 5.45 -21.25
C ALA A 437 -12.30 4.22 -22.14
N ARG A 438 -11.60 4.41 -23.26
CA ARG A 438 -11.11 3.33 -24.11
C ARG A 438 -10.07 2.46 -23.40
N ALA A 439 -9.17 3.05 -22.61
CA ALA A 439 -8.18 2.30 -21.84
C ALA A 439 -8.83 1.39 -20.79
N ILE A 440 -9.91 1.86 -20.13
CA ILE A 440 -10.69 1.07 -19.17
C ILE A 440 -11.34 -0.13 -19.85
N THR A 441 -12.13 0.12 -20.93
CA THR A 441 -12.86 -0.96 -21.61
C THR A 441 -11.91 -1.99 -22.26
N ARG A 442 -10.79 -1.53 -22.80
CA ARG A 442 -9.71 -2.40 -23.29
C ARG A 442 -9.12 -3.29 -22.20
N ALA A 443 -8.84 -2.72 -21.03
CA ALA A 443 -8.27 -3.46 -19.91
C ALA A 443 -9.25 -4.51 -19.36
N LEU A 444 -10.54 -4.16 -19.24
CA LEU A 444 -11.60 -5.08 -18.82
C LEU A 444 -11.78 -6.25 -19.80
N ALA A 445 -11.77 -5.97 -21.12
CA ALA A 445 -11.78 -7.02 -22.12
C ALA A 445 -10.57 -7.96 -21.98
N GLY A 446 -9.39 -7.39 -21.70
CA GLY A 446 -8.19 -8.16 -21.40
C GLY A 446 -8.33 -9.05 -20.15
N CYS A 447 -9.04 -8.60 -19.11
CA CYS A 447 -9.32 -9.43 -17.93
C CYS A 447 -10.21 -10.63 -18.28
N VAL A 448 -11.26 -10.42 -19.08
CA VAL A 448 -12.12 -11.51 -19.57
C VAL A 448 -11.30 -12.56 -20.33
N ALA A 449 -10.38 -12.14 -21.22
CA ALA A 449 -9.50 -13.07 -21.92
C ALA A 449 -8.57 -13.86 -20.98
N ARG A 450 -7.96 -13.17 -19.99
CA ARG A 450 -7.06 -13.82 -19.03
C ARG A 450 -7.79 -14.77 -18.07
N SER A 451 -9.08 -14.57 -17.84
CA SER A 451 -9.90 -15.51 -17.04
C SER A 451 -10.03 -16.88 -17.71
N ARG A 452 -9.83 -16.94 -19.03
CA ARG A 452 -9.92 -18.15 -19.86
C ARG A 452 -11.28 -18.87 -19.73
N ASN A 453 -12.30 -18.18 -19.29
CA ASN A 453 -13.66 -18.70 -19.24
C ASN A 453 -14.31 -18.59 -20.63
N ALA A 454 -14.48 -19.72 -21.30
CA ALA A 454 -15.00 -19.78 -22.65
C ALA A 454 -16.39 -19.14 -22.78
N ALA A 455 -17.29 -19.38 -21.82
CA ALA A 455 -18.64 -18.82 -21.83
C ALA A 455 -18.63 -17.28 -21.72
N ARG A 456 -17.82 -16.72 -20.81
CA ARG A 456 -17.68 -15.25 -20.69
C ARG A 456 -17.02 -14.64 -21.92
N LEU A 457 -16.01 -15.32 -22.47
CA LEU A 457 -15.36 -14.86 -23.71
C LEU A 457 -16.32 -14.89 -24.89
N GLU A 458 -17.16 -15.90 -25.02
CA GLU A 458 -18.19 -15.98 -26.05
C GLU A 458 -19.22 -14.85 -25.94
N GLN A 459 -19.68 -14.57 -24.72
CA GLN A 459 -20.60 -13.45 -24.47
C GLN A 459 -19.96 -12.11 -24.82
N LEU A 460 -18.68 -11.90 -24.50
CA LEU A 460 -17.94 -10.69 -24.88
C LEU A 460 -17.80 -10.59 -26.42
N LEU A 461 -17.50 -11.67 -27.11
CA LEU A 461 -17.43 -11.68 -28.57
C LEU A 461 -18.79 -11.36 -29.21
N LYS A 462 -19.89 -11.89 -28.67
CA LYS A 462 -21.26 -11.52 -29.10
C LYS A 462 -21.50 -10.03 -28.90
N LEU A 463 -21.13 -9.45 -27.79
CA LEU A 463 -21.23 -8.01 -27.55
C LEU A 463 -20.40 -7.22 -28.58
N ILE A 464 -19.12 -7.56 -28.75
CA ILE A 464 -18.22 -6.89 -29.72
C ILE A 464 -18.83 -6.87 -31.13
N ALA A 465 -19.40 -7.98 -31.58
CA ALA A 465 -19.99 -8.10 -32.92
C ALA A 465 -21.23 -7.21 -33.14
N THR A 466 -21.79 -6.57 -32.11
CA THR A 466 -22.91 -5.62 -32.22
C THR A 466 -22.49 -4.15 -32.14
N LEU A 467 -21.24 -3.87 -31.80
CA LEU A 467 -20.72 -2.52 -31.56
C LEU A 467 -20.23 -1.84 -32.87
N PRO A 468 -20.08 -0.50 -32.89
CA PRO A 468 -19.42 0.21 -33.98
C PRO A 468 -17.94 -0.20 -34.11
N PRO A 469 -17.35 -0.12 -35.33
CA PRO A 469 -15.99 -0.59 -35.60
C PRO A 469 -14.91 -0.05 -34.67
N VAL A 470 -14.98 1.22 -34.30
CA VAL A 470 -14.03 1.85 -33.34
C VAL A 470 -14.02 1.17 -31.98
N GLN A 471 -15.19 0.80 -31.48
CA GLN A 471 -15.32 0.08 -30.19
C GLN A 471 -14.91 -1.39 -30.35
N GLN A 472 -15.25 -2.03 -31.49
CA GLN A 472 -14.80 -3.39 -31.82
C GLN A 472 -13.26 -3.47 -31.76
N VAL A 473 -12.59 -2.57 -32.47
CA VAL A 473 -11.12 -2.46 -32.49
C VAL A 473 -10.55 -2.36 -31.07
N ASN A 474 -11.12 -1.48 -30.26
CA ASN A 474 -10.64 -1.25 -28.90
C ASN A 474 -10.75 -2.49 -28.01
N LEU A 475 -11.89 -3.18 -28.04
CA LEU A 475 -12.10 -4.38 -27.23
C LEU A 475 -11.28 -5.57 -27.75
N LEU A 476 -11.17 -5.73 -29.07
CA LEU A 476 -10.30 -6.74 -29.68
C LEU A 476 -8.83 -6.50 -29.37
N ASP A 477 -8.37 -5.24 -29.29
CA ASP A 477 -7.02 -4.91 -28.81
C ASP A 477 -6.81 -5.38 -27.36
N GLY A 478 -7.82 -5.25 -26.51
CA GLY A 478 -7.78 -5.76 -25.14
C GLY A 478 -7.64 -7.28 -25.08
N LEU A 479 -8.46 -7.99 -25.85
CA LEU A 479 -8.41 -9.45 -25.96
C LEU A 479 -7.06 -9.92 -26.51
N ASN A 480 -6.59 -9.33 -27.62
CA ASN A 480 -5.32 -9.69 -28.25
C ASN A 480 -4.11 -9.38 -27.35
N GLY A 481 -4.13 -8.23 -26.65
CA GLY A 481 -3.06 -7.85 -25.72
C GLY A 481 -2.95 -8.81 -24.54
N ALA A 482 -4.07 -9.39 -24.12
CA ALA A 482 -4.11 -10.39 -23.05
C ALA A 482 -3.75 -11.79 -23.56
N ALA A 483 -4.21 -12.18 -24.75
CA ALA A 483 -3.96 -13.49 -25.35
C ALA A 483 -2.48 -13.68 -25.76
N PHE A 484 -1.83 -12.60 -26.20
CA PHE A 484 -0.46 -12.60 -26.72
C PHE A 484 0.42 -11.58 -25.97
N PRO A 485 0.67 -11.79 -24.66
CA PRO A 485 1.58 -10.92 -23.91
C PRO A 485 3.01 -11.02 -24.48
N ARG A 486 3.81 -9.96 -24.31
CA ARG A 486 5.18 -9.90 -24.87
C ARG A 486 5.99 -11.15 -24.50
N GLY A 487 6.40 -11.88 -25.54
CA GLY A 487 7.30 -13.04 -25.44
C GLY A 487 6.66 -14.36 -24.99
N ARG A 488 5.34 -14.42 -24.77
CA ARG A 488 4.67 -15.67 -24.37
C ARG A 488 3.19 -15.68 -24.79
N ALA A 489 2.82 -16.51 -25.72
CA ALA A 489 1.42 -16.77 -26.02
C ALA A 489 0.78 -17.60 -24.88
N LEU A 490 -0.44 -17.22 -24.47
CA LEU A 490 -1.23 -18.07 -23.57
C LEU A 490 -1.76 -19.29 -24.34
N LYS A 491 -2.02 -20.39 -23.63
CA LYS A 491 -2.69 -21.54 -24.23
C LYS A 491 -4.04 -21.12 -24.82
N PRO A 492 -4.46 -21.61 -25.99
CA PRO A 492 -5.77 -21.34 -26.57
C PRO A 492 -6.93 -21.68 -25.63
N VAL A 493 -8.05 -20.99 -25.81
CA VAL A 493 -9.32 -21.28 -25.12
C VAL A 493 -10.16 -22.18 -26.03
N ALA A 494 -10.58 -23.35 -25.50
CA ALA A 494 -11.40 -24.29 -26.25
C ALA A 494 -12.89 -23.94 -26.14
N PHE A 495 -13.56 -23.93 -27.28
CA PHE A 495 -15.01 -23.75 -27.42
C PHE A 495 -15.63 -25.07 -27.91
N LYS A 496 -16.91 -25.29 -27.62
CA LYS A 496 -17.64 -26.48 -28.11
C LYS A 496 -17.90 -26.45 -29.63
N ALA A 497 -17.99 -25.25 -30.19
CA ALA A 497 -18.19 -25.01 -31.60
C ALA A 497 -17.62 -23.62 -31.98
N GLN A 498 -17.43 -23.37 -33.26
CA GLN A 498 -16.97 -22.06 -33.74
C GLN A 498 -17.93 -20.95 -33.31
N PRO A 499 -17.47 -19.92 -32.58
CA PRO A 499 -18.35 -18.82 -32.18
C PRO A 499 -18.84 -18.03 -33.39
N LEU A 500 -20.16 -17.92 -33.58
CA LEU A 500 -20.77 -17.16 -34.67
C LEU A 500 -20.32 -15.70 -34.69
N ALA A 501 -20.07 -15.12 -33.55
CA ALA A 501 -19.51 -13.77 -33.41
C ALA A 501 -18.13 -13.63 -34.09
N MET A 502 -17.29 -14.65 -34.01
CA MET A 502 -16.00 -14.65 -34.71
C MET A 502 -16.16 -14.70 -36.21
N VAL A 503 -17.13 -15.49 -36.73
CA VAL A 503 -17.45 -15.53 -38.16
C VAL A 503 -17.89 -14.14 -38.64
N LYS A 504 -18.75 -13.45 -37.86
CA LYS A 504 -19.19 -12.09 -38.20
C LYS A 504 -18.04 -11.09 -38.20
N LEU A 505 -17.17 -11.11 -37.17
CA LEU A 505 -16.01 -10.22 -37.08
C LEU A 505 -14.98 -10.48 -38.18
N ALA A 506 -14.80 -11.73 -38.60
CA ALA A 506 -13.94 -12.11 -39.73
C ALA A 506 -14.50 -11.74 -41.13
N ARG A 507 -15.72 -11.20 -41.20
CA ARG A 507 -16.36 -10.67 -42.43
C ARG A 507 -16.61 -9.16 -42.33
N SER A 508 -15.97 -8.47 -41.40
CA SER A 508 -16.10 -7.02 -41.23
C SER A 508 -15.55 -6.29 -42.45
N GLU A 509 -16.20 -5.20 -42.85
CA GLU A 509 -15.70 -4.30 -43.90
C GLU A 509 -14.56 -3.38 -43.38
N ASP A 510 -14.39 -3.25 -42.07
CA ASP A 510 -13.30 -2.50 -41.45
C ASP A 510 -12.05 -3.39 -41.34
N GLU A 511 -11.01 -3.08 -42.10
CA GLU A 511 -9.74 -3.83 -42.11
C GLU A 511 -9.11 -3.97 -40.75
N ARG A 512 -9.24 -2.94 -39.89
CA ARG A 512 -8.68 -2.94 -38.51
C ARG A 512 -9.38 -3.98 -37.65
N VAL A 513 -10.67 -4.21 -37.86
CA VAL A 513 -11.44 -5.26 -37.13
C VAL A 513 -11.04 -6.63 -37.68
N LEU A 514 -10.94 -6.78 -39.01
CA LEU A 514 -10.50 -8.00 -39.69
C LEU A 514 -9.15 -8.50 -39.17
N GLU A 515 -8.14 -7.63 -39.17
CA GLU A 515 -6.78 -7.97 -38.70
C GLU A 515 -6.79 -8.48 -37.25
N ARG A 516 -7.55 -7.80 -36.39
CA ARG A 516 -7.62 -8.15 -34.94
C ARG A 516 -8.40 -9.42 -34.69
N ALA A 517 -9.47 -9.66 -35.45
CA ALA A 517 -10.24 -10.89 -35.38
C ALA A 517 -9.40 -12.09 -35.85
N ALA A 518 -8.67 -11.95 -36.97
CA ALA A 518 -7.76 -12.97 -37.48
C ALA A 518 -6.65 -13.31 -36.48
N ARG A 519 -6.10 -12.29 -35.78
CA ARG A 519 -5.12 -12.51 -34.72
C ARG A 519 -5.74 -13.26 -33.55
N LEU A 520 -6.94 -12.87 -33.08
CA LEU A 520 -7.64 -13.49 -31.98
C LEU A 520 -8.02 -14.95 -32.27
N ALA A 521 -8.32 -15.29 -33.52
CA ALA A 521 -8.62 -16.65 -33.94
C ALA A 521 -7.52 -17.66 -33.60
N LYS A 522 -6.25 -17.22 -33.44
CA LYS A 522 -5.14 -18.07 -33.01
C LYS A 522 -5.20 -18.41 -31.50
N PHE A 523 -6.01 -17.70 -30.73
CA PHE A 523 -6.21 -17.91 -29.30
C PHE A 523 -7.47 -18.75 -28.98
N ILE A 524 -8.31 -18.97 -29.96
CA ILE A 524 -9.60 -19.68 -29.84
C ILE A 524 -9.51 -20.95 -30.68
N VAL A 525 -9.88 -22.09 -30.07
CA VAL A 525 -9.94 -23.38 -30.73
C VAL A 525 -11.33 -24.00 -30.55
N TRP A 526 -11.85 -24.74 -31.51
CA TRP A 526 -13.16 -25.40 -31.47
C TRP A 526 -13.13 -26.75 -32.15
#